data_6beaac6a5961385a096a657394ca1a26
#
_entry.id   6beaac6a5961385a096a657394ca1a26
#
_cell.length_a   1.000
_cell.length_b   1.000
_cell.length_c   1.000
_cell.angle_alpha   90.00
_cell.angle_beta   90.00
_cell.angle_gamma   90.00
#
_symmetry.space_group_name_H-M   'P 1'
#
loop_
_entity.id
_entity.type
_entity.pdbx_description
1 polymer ?
#
loop_
_entity_poly.entity_id
_entity_poly.type
_entity_poly.pdbx_seq_one_letter_code
_entity_poly.pdbx_strand_id
1 'polypeptide(L)'
;MSRPLRRLAACAASAAVAALTLAVPTAQASAEPAPTVNLATNPGFEIPALPLADWGAIPGWSCGAGEAAVTNGQAHTGDSALSVTPATGDSTGECAQTVSVLPGTTYTVSAWVRGAYVFLGATGTGHDVAPSWVENTGGQWQRLTTSFTTGAGVSSVRLYLHGWYGQGPFGADDVRVDGPAPAPAWATWNVPTTDNVVFFTVDDGWQRTPEAERFIAANRLPVTAFPLPMPSGFEPDFFKRVTAVPGSSVQNHSVSHRDLSTLPLAEQQAEICDARDAAARVYGTPTTVFRPPYLAWNADTLQAAANCGVRTVVTATADFSWGASNVWHGGPLQAGDVVLMHFTDTLADDLQRALTAARAAGLRPAGLTEYLH
;
A
#
# COMPACT_ATOMS: atom_id res chain seq x y z
N MET A 1 38.27 -34.72 96.70
CA MET A 1 39.40 -34.39 95.82
C MET A 1 38.93 -34.47 94.39
N SER A 2 38.57 -33.44 93.77
CA SER A 2 38.38 -33.33 92.32
C SER A 2 38.07 -31.87 91.95
N ARG A 3 38.92 -31.25 91.22
CA ARG A 3 38.79 -29.85 90.71
C ARG A 3 37.85 -29.82 89.46
N PRO A 4 37.08 -28.79 89.30
CA PRO A 4 36.29 -28.62 88.11
C PRO A 4 37.06 -27.85 87.01
N LEU A 5 36.91 -28.31 85.76
CA LEU A 5 37.38 -27.72 84.50
C LEU A 5 36.52 -26.49 84.12
N ARG A 6 37.18 -25.36 83.96
CA ARG A 6 36.56 -24.16 83.37
C ARG A 6 36.43 -24.31 81.84
N ARG A 7 35.23 -24.13 81.29
CA ARG A 7 35.00 -24.01 79.88
C ARG A 7 35.14 -22.51 79.45
N LEU A 8 36.05 -22.27 78.53
CA LEU A 8 36.17 -20.99 77.83
C LEU A 8 35.10 -20.93 76.71
N ALA A 9 34.24 -19.87 76.72
CA ALA A 9 33.32 -19.54 75.66
C ALA A 9 34.05 -18.66 74.66
N ALA A 10 34.13 -19.10 73.40
CA ALA A 10 34.63 -18.33 72.28
C ALA A 10 33.48 -17.55 71.68
N CYS A 11 33.54 -16.21 71.71
CA CYS A 11 32.63 -15.32 70.95
C CYS A 11 33.09 -15.26 69.52
N ALA A 12 32.27 -15.80 68.62
CA ALA A 12 32.40 -15.57 67.17
C ALA A 12 31.71 -14.31 66.79
N ALA A 13 32.47 -13.28 66.38
CA ALA A 13 31.92 -12.05 65.78
C ALA A 13 31.64 -12.29 64.27
N SER A 14 30.39 -12.34 63.92
CA SER A 14 29.97 -12.37 62.48
C SER A 14 29.98 -10.96 61.88
N ALA A 15 30.91 -10.69 60.97
CA ALA A 15 30.93 -9.49 60.17
C ALA A 15 29.94 -9.63 59.01
N ALA A 16 28.85 -8.90 59.01
CA ALA A 16 27.94 -8.80 57.88
C ALA A 16 28.53 -7.81 56.86
N VAL A 17 28.93 -8.30 55.69
CA VAL A 17 29.30 -7.48 54.52
C VAL A 17 28.03 -7.12 53.81
N ALA A 18 27.59 -5.85 53.90
CA ALA A 18 26.51 -5.28 53.12
C ALA A 18 27.05 -4.99 51.73
N ALA A 19 26.63 -5.75 50.72
CA ALA A 19 26.91 -5.47 49.32
C ALA A 19 25.95 -4.34 48.85
N LEU A 20 26.50 -3.14 48.68
CA LEU A 20 25.82 -2.04 48.05
C LEU A 20 25.79 -2.30 46.54
N THR A 21 24.66 -2.76 45.99
CA THR A 21 24.42 -2.79 44.53
C THR A 21 24.10 -1.39 44.08
N LEU A 22 25.04 -0.71 43.43
CA LEU A 22 24.81 0.52 42.68
C LEU A 22 24.00 0.16 41.44
N ALA A 23 22.70 0.48 41.45
CA ALA A 23 21.86 0.46 40.26
C ALA A 23 22.36 1.56 39.33
N VAL A 24 23.03 1.20 38.26
CA VAL A 24 23.36 2.12 37.16
C VAL A 24 22.03 2.37 36.43
N PRO A 25 21.56 3.62 36.36
CA PRO A 25 20.38 3.94 35.54
C PRO A 25 20.76 3.67 34.08
N THR A 26 20.15 2.68 33.46
CA THR A 26 20.18 2.53 32.00
C THR A 26 19.47 3.75 31.42
N ALA A 27 20.23 4.69 30.90
CA ALA A 27 19.69 5.76 30.07
C ALA A 27 18.99 5.09 28.90
N GLN A 28 17.65 5.13 28.88
CA GLN A 28 16.89 4.84 27.66
C GLN A 28 17.33 5.86 26.61
N ALA A 29 18.06 5.38 25.60
CA ALA A 29 18.33 6.21 24.43
C ALA A 29 16.97 6.61 23.87
N SER A 30 16.67 7.91 23.91
CA SER A 30 15.51 8.49 23.22
C SER A 30 15.70 8.10 21.74
N ALA A 31 14.78 7.32 21.18
CA ALA A 31 14.80 7.03 19.76
C ALA A 31 14.77 8.39 19.02
N GLU A 32 15.71 8.58 18.12
CA GLU A 32 15.74 9.74 17.27
C GLU A 32 14.38 9.84 16.53
N PRO A 33 13.71 11.00 16.49
CA PRO A 33 12.44 11.11 15.82
C PRO A 33 12.60 10.69 14.35
N ALA A 34 11.69 9.86 13.86
CA ALA A 34 11.71 9.41 12.47
C ALA A 34 11.76 10.61 11.52
N PRO A 35 12.52 10.55 10.42
CA PRO A 35 12.64 11.67 9.50
C PRO A 35 11.28 12.06 8.95
N THR A 36 11.03 13.35 8.89
CA THR A 36 9.81 13.89 8.28
C THR A 36 9.97 13.90 6.76
N VAL A 37 9.04 13.27 6.07
CA VAL A 37 8.98 13.20 4.60
C VAL A 37 7.63 13.70 4.10
N ASN A 38 7.55 14.09 2.82
CA ASN A 38 6.27 14.36 2.18
C ASN A 38 5.65 13.03 1.71
N LEU A 39 4.47 12.69 2.22
CA LEU A 39 3.73 11.47 1.90
C LEU A 39 2.75 11.65 0.73
N ALA A 40 2.54 12.87 0.24
CA ALA A 40 1.66 13.10 -0.91
C ALA A 40 2.23 12.44 -2.17
N THR A 41 1.37 11.78 -2.94
CA THR A 41 1.70 11.23 -4.25
C THR A 41 1.56 12.32 -5.29
N ASN A 42 2.53 12.43 -6.23
CA ASN A 42 2.55 13.44 -7.28
C ASN A 42 2.24 14.87 -6.75
N PRO A 43 3.03 15.36 -5.80
CA PRO A 43 2.72 16.58 -5.04
C PRO A 43 2.74 17.86 -5.89
N GLY A 44 3.56 17.91 -6.95
CA GLY A 44 3.69 19.03 -7.89
C GLY A 44 3.03 18.77 -9.24
N PHE A 45 2.26 17.66 -9.39
CA PHE A 45 1.58 17.29 -10.64
C PHE A 45 2.51 17.08 -11.85
N GLU A 46 3.79 16.80 -11.59
CA GLU A 46 4.84 16.64 -12.60
C GLU A 46 4.90 15.23 -13.23
N ILE A 47 4.24 14.24 -12.62
CA ILE A 47 4.20 12.87 -13.15
C ILE A 47 3.22 12.85 -14.35
N PRO A 48 3.70 12.46 -15.56
CA PRO A 48 2.83 12.38 -16.73
C PRO A 48 1.75 11.30 -16.52
N ALA A 49 0.66 11.39 -17.28
CA ALA A 49 -0.39 10.38 -17.27
C ALA A 49 0.20 8.98 -17.45
N LEU A 50 -0.18 8.06 -16.55
CA LEU A 50 0.34 6.69 -16.60
C LEU A 50 -0.22 5.96 -17.83
N PRO A 51 0.61 5.19 -18.55
CA PRO A 51 0.11 4.29 -19.58
C PRO A 51 -0.96 3.37 -19.01
N LEU A 52 -1.97 3.02 -19.79
CA LEU A 52 -3.07 2.14 -19.37
C LEU A 52 -3.93 2.65 -18.19
N ALA A 53 -3.72 3.91 -17.74
CA ALA A 53 -4.63 4.56 -16.81
C ALA A 53 -5.90 5.04 -17.53
N ASP A 54 -6.95 5.32 -16.75
CA ASP A 54 -8.17 5.94 -17.30
C ASP A 54 -7.83 7.27 -17.98
N TRP A 55 -8.53 7.55 -19.10
CA TRP A 55 -8.31 8.75 -19.88
C TRP A 55 -8.50 10.00 -19.02
N GLY A 56 -7.45 10.83 -18.91
CA GLY A 56 -7.46 12.06 -18.14
C GLY A 56 -7.23 11.89 -16.63
N ALA A 57 -6.91 10.69 -16.16
CA ALA A 57 -6.54 10.48 -14.77
C ALA A 57 -5.23 11.23 -14.44
N ILE A 58 -5.25 11.94 -13.32
CA ILE A 58 -4.06 12.61 -12.77
C ILE A 58 -3.38 11.63 -11.81
N PRO A 59 -2.12 11.19 -12.08
CA PRO A 59 -1.45 10.21 -11.25
C PRO A 59 -1.44 10.61 -9.76
N GLY A 60 -1.88 9.70 -8.91
CA GLY A 60 -1.99 9.90 -7.46
C GLY A 60 -3.24 10.67 -7.01
N TRP A 61 -4.10 11.13 -7.91
CA TRP A 61 -5.25 11.96 -7.55
C TRP A 61 -6.57 11.44 -8.16
N SER A 62 -7.60 11.43 -7.36
CA SER A 62 -8.97 11.14 -7.78
C SER A 62 -9.77 12.45 -7.79
N CYS A 63 -10.15 12.91 -8.96
CA CYS A 63 -10.90 14.14 -9.16
C CYS A 63 -12.28 13.86 -9.79
N GLY A 64 -13.19 14.82 -9.73
CA GLY A 64 -14.47 14.77 -10.47
C GLY A 64 -14.23 14.58 -11.98
N ALA A 65 -15.05 13.75 -12.62
CA ALA A 65 -14.88 13.41 -14.04
C ALA A 65 -14.95 14.65 -14.92
N GLY A 66 -13.86 14.92 -15.66
CA GLY A 66 -13.75 16.06 -16.57
C GLY A 66 -13.57 17.42 -15.89
N GLU A 67 -13.47 17.48 -14.55
CA GLU A 67 -13.32 18.73 -13.80
C GLU A 67 -11.86 19.16 -13.61
N ALA A 68 -10.91 18.23 -13.67
CA ALA A 68 -9.51 18.49 -13.38
C ALA A 68 -8.60 18.17 -14.57
N ALA A 69 -7.54 18.96 -14.70
CA ALA A 69 -6.46 18.75 -15.68
C ALA A 69 -5.12 19.22 -15.10
N VAL A 70 -4.04 18.67 -15.61
CA VAL A 70 -2.70 19.22 -15.40
C VAL A 70 -2.43 20.29 -16.45
N THR A 71 -1.96 21.46 -16.03
CA THR A 71 -1.63 22.58 -16.90
C THR A 71 -0.16 22.93 -16.79
N ASN A 72 0.50 23.12 -17.94
CA ASN A 72 1.91 23.48 -18.00
C ASN A 72 2.11 25.02 -18.07
N GLY A 73 3.25 25.48 -17.58
CA GLY A 73 3.65 26.88 -17.66
C GLY A 73 2.92 27.83 -16.71
N GLN A 74 2.13 27.31 -15.77
CA GLN A 74 1.42 28.08 -14.75
C GLN A 74 1.63 27.52 -13.34
N ALA A 75 2.69 26.75 -13.13
CA ALA A 75 3.03 26.13 -11.86
C ALA A 75 3.47 27.18 -10.81
N HIS A 76 3.39 26.79 -9.54
CA HIS A 76 4.06 27.52 -8.45
C HIS A 76 5.55 27.17 -8.45
N THR A 77 5.87 25.86 -8.54
CA THR A 77 7.22 25.37 -8.85
C THR A 77 7.17 24.30 -9.94
N GLY A 78 8.31 23.97 -10.55
CA GLY A 78 8.34 23.03 -11.67
C GLY A 78 7.67 23.55 -12.94
N ASP A 79 7.11 22.63 -13.73
CA ASP A 79 6.50 22.93 -15.03
C ASP A 79 4.97 22.81 -15.00
N SER A 80 4.40 22.06 -14.08
CA SER A 80 3.01 21.60 -14.06
C SER A 80 2.26 22.02 -12.80
N ALA A 81 0.96 22.22 -12.90
CA ALA A 81 0.06 22.43 -11.77
C ALA A 81 -1.31 21.81 -12.03
N LEU A 82 -2.04 21.51 -10.96
CA LEU A 82 -3.45 21.15 -11.03
C LEU A 82 -4.29 22.38 -11.41
N SER A 83 -5.20 22.19 -12.37
CA SER A 83 -6.27 23.12 -12.68
C SER A 83 -7.60 22.41 -12.55
N VAL A 84 -8.51 22.94 -11.78
CA VAL A 84 -9.84 22.37 -11.55
C VAL A 84 -10.90 23.38 -11.97
N THR A 85 -11.85 22.91 -12.80
CA THR A 85 -13.01 23.69 -13.22
C THR A 85 -14.26 22.89 -12.85
N PRO A 86 -15.00 23.28 -11.81
CA PRO A 86 -16.23 22.59 -11.42
C PRO A 86 -17.20 22.49 -12.60
N ALA A 87 -17.75 21.30 -12.87
CA ALA A 87 -18.60 21.05 -14.04
C ALA A 87 -19.93 21.81 -13.99
N THR A 88 -20.43 22.08 -12.78
CA THR A 88 -21.70 22.78 -12.54
C THR A 88 -21.58 23.72 -11.35
N GLY A 89 -22.57 24.61 -11.16
CA GLY A 89 -22.67 25.45 -9.96
C GLY A 89 -22.87 24.66 -8.65
N ASP A 90 -23.25 23.38 -8.76
CA ASP A 90 -23.46 22.47 -7.62
C ASP A 90 -22.25 21.55 -7.36
N SER A 91 -21.20 21.68 -8.16
CA SER A 91 -19.93 20.98 -7.94
C SER A 91 -18.92 21.86 -7.20
N THR A 92 -18.11 21.27 -6.35
CA THR A 92 -16.96 21.92 -5.71
C THR A 92 -15.65 21.65 -6.46
N GLY A 93 -15.63 20.76 -7.43
CA GLY A 93 -14.42 20.36 -8.14
C GLY A 93 -13.41 19.68 -7.21
N GLU A 94 -13.84 18.69 -6.43
CA GLU A 94 -12.95 18.04 -5.46
C GLU A 94 -11.93 17.15 -6.15
N CYS A 95 -10.65 17.29 -5.75
CA CYS A 95 -9.55 16.37 -5.99
C CYS A 95 -9.02 15.82 -4.67
N ALA A 96 -8.81 14.52 -4.58
CA ALA A 96 -8.39 13.87 -3.35
C ALA A 96 -7.43 12.72 -3.59
N GLN A 97 -6.68 12.35 -2.54
CA GLN A 97 -5.86 11.14 -2.52
C GLN A 97 -5.92 10.47 -1.15
N THR A 98 -5.71 9.16 -1.12
CA THR A 98 -5.55 8.40 0.12
C THR A 98 -4.09 8.34 0.49
N VAL A 99 -3.76 8.81 1.69
CA VAL A 99 -2.39 8.83 2.23
C VAL A 99 -2.30 7.87 3.39
N SER A 100 -1.31 6.97 3.37
CA SER A 100 -1.02 6.08 4.50
C SER A 100 -0.29 6.84 5.59
N VAL A 101 -0.71 6.63 6.83
CA VAL A 101 -0.24 7.34 8.01
C VAL A 101 -0.02 6.41 9.18
N LEU A 102 0.76 6.83 10.16
CA LEU A 102 0.93 6.11 11.42
C LEU A 102 -0.15 6.52 12.43
N PRO A 103 -0.69 5.58 13.22
CA PRO A 103 -1.64 5.88 14.30
C PRO A 103 -1.03 6.81 15.37
N GLY A 104 -1.86 7.66 15.98
CA GLY A 104 -1.47 8.55 17.07
C GLY A 104 -0.42 9.59 16.70
N THR A 105 -0.26 9.89 15.42
CA THR A 105 0.84 10.70 14.88
C THR A 105 0.33 12.02 14.29
N THR A 106 1.08 13.08 14.48
CA THR A 106 0.74 14.41 13.95
C THR A 106 1.39 14.62 12.59
N TYR A 107 0.58 15.12 11.65
CA TYR A 107 0.98 15.47 10.28
C TYR A 107 0.62 16.92 9.99
N THR A 108 1.48 17.58 9.20
CA THR A 108 1.20 18.93 8.67
C THR A 108 0.86 18.82 7.20
N VAL A 109 -0.28 19.39 6.81
CA VAL A 109 -0.74 19.42 5.42
C VAL A 109 -0.60 20.82 4.88
N SER A 110 -0.04 20.99 3.70
CA SER A 110 0.01 22.27 3.01
C SER A 110 -0.10 22.12 1.51
N ALA A 111 -0.56 23.18 0.84
CA ALA A 111 -0.58 23.27 -0.62
C ALA A 111 -0.48 24.75 -1.02
N TRP A 112 0.09 25.03 -2.18
CA TRP A 112 -0.05 26.32 -2.82
C TRP A 112 -1.29 26.30 -3.70
N VAL A 113 -2.14 27.31 -3.53
CA VAL A 113 -3.41 27.40 -4.26
C VAL A 113 -3.61 28.79 -4.87
N ARG A 114 -4.42 28.84 -5.92
CA ARG A 114 -4.90 30.09 -6.52
C ARG A 114 -6.37 29.95 -6.92
N GLY A 115 -7.16 31.00 -6.76
CA GLY A 115 -8.58 31.00 -7.05
C GLY A 115 -9.39 31.64 -5.92
N ALA A 116 -10.69 31.40 -5.95
CA ALA A 116 -11.61 31.85 -4.91
C ALA A 116 -12.21 30.66 -4.16
N TYR A 117 -12.33 30.81 -2.83
CA TYR A 117 -12.90 29.80 -1.93
C TYR A 117 -12.28 28.42 -2.11
N VAL A 118 -10.93 28.37 -2.07
CA VAL A 118 -10.18 27.11 -2.16
C VAL A 118 -9.91 26.55 -0.77
N PHE A 119 -10.21 25.28 -0.58
CA PHE A 119 -10.11 24.55 0.68
C PHE A 119 -9.09 23.42 0.58
N LEU A 120 -8.31 23.25 1.65
CA LEU A 120 -7.38 22.14 1.85
C LEU A 120 -7.68 21.48 3.19
N GLY A 121 -7.86 20.17 3.21
CA GLY A 121 -8.14 19.46 4.45
C GLY A 121 -7.87 17.96 4.36
N ALA A 122 -8.13 17.29 5.48
CA ALA A 122 -8.03 15.83 5.59
C ALA A 122 -9.26 15.28 6.32
N THR A 123 -9.72 14.10 5.89
CA THR A 123 -10.78 13.34 6.56
C THR A 123 -10.34 11.93 6.89
N GLY A 124 -11.10 11.21 7.73
CA GLY A 124 -10.70 9.87 8.18
C GLY A 124 -9.60 9.88 9.23
N THR A 125 -9.28 11.02 9.81
CA THR A 125 -8.20 11.19 10.81
C THR A 125 -8.54 10.59 12.19
N GLY A 126 -9.81 10.22 12.42
CA GLY A 126 -10.31 9.80 13.73
C GLY A 126 -10.81 10.97 14.60
N HIS A 127 -10.64 12.21 14.15
CA HIS A 127 -11.10 13.44 14.78
C HIS A 127 -11.54 14.46 13.72
N ASP A 128 -12.36 15.42 14.10
CA ASP A 128 -12.70 16.53 13.23
C ASP A 128 -11.50 17.46 13.03
N VAL A 129 -11.23 17.79 11.78
CA VAL A 129 -10.14 18.67 11.38
C VAL A 129 -10.71 19.84 10.59
N ALA A 130 -10.49 21.05 11.07
CA ALA A 130 -10.88 22.23 10.33
C ALA A 130 -10.01 22.40 9.08
N PRO A 131 -10.60 22.58 7.87
CA PRO A 131 -9.82 22.87 6.68
C PRO A 131 -9.14 24.23 6.77
N SER A 132 -8.00 24.36 6.11
CA SER A 132 -7.43 25.67 5.76
C SER A 132 -8.07 26.13 4.46
N TRP A 133 -8.40 27.40 4.34
CA TRP A 133 -9.03 27.93 3.13
C TRP A 133 -8.70 29.40 2.91
N VAL A 134 -8.95 29.87 1.69
CA VAL A 134 -8.78 31.26 1.28
C VAL A 134 -10.03 31.75 0.55
N GLU A 135 -10.45 32.98 0.86
CA GLU A 135 -11.61 33.60 0.19
C GLU A 135 -11.31 33.93 -1.28
N ASN A 136 -10.17 34.60 -1.52
CA ASN A 136 -9.75 34.94 -2.89
C ASN A 136 -8.24 35.28 -2.89
N THR A 137 -7.50 34.63 -3.76
CA THR A 137 -6.05 34.86 -3.90
C THR A 137 -5.71 36.02 -4.85
N GLY A 138 -6.68 36.61 -5.53
CA GLY A 138 -6.44 37.64 -6.57
C GLY A 138 -5.64 37.09 -7.77
N GLY A 139 -5.69 35.78 -8.01
CA GLY A 139 -4.94 35.11 -9.08
C GLY A 139 -3.48 34.82 -8.74
N GLN A 140 -3.02 35.16 -7.54
CA GLN A 140 -1.67 34.84 -7.07
C GLN A 140 -1.63 33.51 -6.32
N TRP A 141 -0.47 32.86 -6.27
CA TRP A 141 -0.28 31.69 -5.44
C TRP A 141 -0.25 32.06 -3.95
N GLN A 142 -1.05 31.36 -3.15
CA GLN A 142 -1.10 31.50 -1.71
C GLN A 142 -1.01 30.12 -1.04
N ARG A 143 -0.20 30.02 0.02
CA ARG A 143 -0.06 28.77 0.76
C ARG A 143 -1.17 28.60 1.78
N LEU A 144 -1.85 27.46 1.72
CA LEU A 144 -2.73 26.96 2.78
C LEU A 144 -1.96 25.98 3.66
N THR A 145 -2.28 25.94 4.95
CA THR A 145 -1.66 25.00 5.89
C THR A 145 -2.65 24.63 6.99
N THR A 146 -2.75 23.34 7.27
CA THR A 146 -3.47 22.78 8.42
C THR A 146 -2.68 21.62 9.01
N SER A 147 -3.08 21.09 10.16
CA SER A 147 -2.47 19.90 10.75
C SER A 147 -3.54 19.03 11.39
N PHE A 148 -3.25 17.74 11.49
CA PHE A 148 -4.10 16.79 12.19
C PHE A 148 -3.25 15.78 12.96
N THR A 149 -3.86 15.20 13.99
CA THR A 149 -3.30 14.03 14.68
C THR A 149 -4.22 12.84 14.43
N THR A 150 -3.65 11.71 14.02
CA THR A 150 -4.39 10.49 13.73
C THR A 150 -4.87 9.82 15.01
N GLY A 151 -6.07 9.24 14.97
CA GLY A 151 -6.56 8.37 16.05
C GLY A 151 -5.75 7.07 16.17
N ALA A 152 -5.87 6.37 17.30
CA ALA A 152 -5.09 5.17 17.63
C ALA A 152 -5.25 4.00 16.65
N GLY A 153 -6.33 3.94 15.87
CA GLY A 153 -6.58 2.89 14.88
C GLY A 153 -6.49 3.36 13.42
N VAL A 154 -6.07 4.61 13.20
CA VAL A 154 -6.06 5.22 11.86
C VAL A 154 -4.74 4.94 11.18
N SER A 155 -4.80 4.24 10.04
CA SER A 155 -3.64 3.90 9.19
C SER A 155 -3.68 4.58 7.81
N SER A 156 -4.77 5.27 7.48
CA SER A 156 -4.90 6.06 6.26
C SER A 156 -5.84 7.23 6.47
N VAL A 157 -5.61 8.31 5.72
CA VAL A 157 -6.45 9.51 5.69
C VAL A 157 -6.74 9.88 4.25
N ARG A 158 -7.85 10.58 4.03
CA ARG A 158 -8.19 11.17 2.74
C ARG A 158 -7.82 12.65 2.76
N LEU A 159 -6.78 13.00 2.04
CA LEU A 159 -6.41 14.39 1.73
C LEU A 159 -7.33 14.91 0.63
N TYR A 160 -7.79 16.15 0.71
CA TYR A 160 -8.60 16.78 -0.33
C TYR A 160 -8.24 18.25 -0.58
N LEU A 161 -8.48 18.63 -1.82
CA LEU A 161 -8.53 20.02 -2.30
C LEU A 161 -9.87 20.21 -2.99
N HIS A 162 -10.58 21.28 -2.70
CA HIS A 162 -11.81 21.62 -3.42
C HIS A 162 -12.04 23.13 -3.46
N GLY A 163 -12.80 23.58 -4.45
CA GLY A 163 -13.34 24.92 -4.51
C GLY A 163 -14.66 25.03 -3.73
N TRP A 164 -15.49 25.99 -4.12
CA TRP A 164 -16.80 26.20 -3.54
C TRP A 164 -17.85 26.35 -4.63
N TYR A 165 -19.08 26.02 -4.32
CA TYR A 165 -20.21 26.04 -5.22
C TYR A 165 -20.33 27.38 -5.96
N GLY A 166 -20.32 27.37 -7.30
CA GLY A 166 -20.50 28.54 -8.15
C GLY A 166 -19.33 29.54 -8.16
N GLN A 167 -18.17 29.21 -7.58
CA GLN A 167 -17.04 30.15 -7.45
C GLN A 167 -16.01 30.11 -8.60
N GLY A 168 -16.19 29.25 -9.58
CA GLY A 168 -15.30 29.15 -10.74
C GLY A 168 -14.05 28.30 -10.48
N PRO A 169 -13.08 28.34 -11.42
CA PRO A 169 -11.92 27.46 -11.39
C PRO A 169 -10.91 27.84 -10.30
N PHE A 170 -10.15 26.84 -9.85
CA PHE A 170 -9.00 27.02 -8.96
C PHE A 170 -7.79 26.22 -9.45
N GLY A 171 -6.60 26.58 -8.97
CA GLY A 171 -5.37 25.85 -9.18
C GLY A 171 -4.75 25.41 -7.87
N ALA A 172 -3.99 24.31 -7.90
CA ALA A 172 -3.19 23.84 -6.77
C ALA A 172 -1.84 23.29 -7.21
N ASP A 173 -0.84 23.39 -6.33
CA ASP A 173 0.50 22.92 -6.57
C ASP A 173 1.26 22.68 -5.25
N ASP A 174 2.41 21.99 -5.32
CA ASP A 174 3.31 21.75 -4.19
C ASP A 174 2.58 21.23 -2.93
N VAL A 175 1.74 20.23 -3.12
CA VAL A 175 0.97 19.63 -2.03
C VAL A 175 1.89 18.82 -1.12
N ARG A 176 1.72 18.96 0.18
CA ARG A 176 2.54 18.25 1.16
C ARG A 176 1.68 17.64 2.27
N VAL A 177 2.04 16.44 2.67
CA VAL A 177 1.64 15.80 3.92
C VAL A 177 2.92 15.44 4.65
N ASP A 178 3.39 16.33 5.49
CA ASP A 178 4.69 16.21 6.17
C ASP A 178 4.54 15.46 7.49
N GLY A 179 5.28 14.39 7.64
CA GLY A 179 5.33 13.56 8.84
C GLY A 179 6.18 12.31 8.66
N PRO A 180 6.24 11.42 9.65
CA PRO A 180 6.97 10.16 9.54
C PRO A 180 6.29 9.20 8.57
N ALA A 181 7.09 8.57 7.70
CA ALA A 181 6.61 7.54 6.78
C ALA A 181 6.27 6.22 7.54
N PRO A 182 5.32 5.43 7.03
CA PRO A 182 5.19 4.03 7.42
C PRO A 182 6.50 3.26 7.17
N ALA A 183 6.75 2.21 7.98
CA ALA A 183 7.87 1.32 7.71
C ALA A 183 7.74 0.69 6.30
N PRO A 184 8.85 0.46 5.58
CA PRO A 184 8.80 -0.18 4.27
C PRO A 184 8.04 -1.51 4.30
N ALA A 185 7.38 -1.85 3.21
CA ALA A 185 6.71 -3.13 3.04
C ALA A 185 7.72 -4.29 3.13
N TRP A 186 7.22 -5.44 3.53
CA TRP A 186 8.03 -6.66 3.58
C TRP A 186 8.00 -7.37 2.22
N ALA A 187 9.17 -7.80 1.73
CA ALA A 187 9.26 -8.57 0.48
C ALA A 187 9.45 -10.07 0.77
N THR A 188 8.72 -10.91 0.03
CA THR A 188 8.87 -12.36 0.10
C THR A 188 8.65 -13.03 -1.26
N TRP A 189 9.25 -14.20 -1.46
CA TRP A 189 9.00 -15.07 -2.61
C TRP A 189 8.15 -16.29 -2.26
N ASN A 190 8.04 -16.62 -0.97
CA ASN A 190 7.23 -17.71 -0.46
C ASN A 190 6.46 -17.25 0.79
N VAL A 191 5.48 -18.01 1.18
CA VAL A 191 4.72 -17.78 2.42
C VAL A 191 5.33 -18.61 3.56
N PRO A 192 5.84 -17.99 4.63
CA PRO A 192 6.33 -18.73 5.79
C PRO A 192 5.16 -19.44 6.49
N THR A 193 5.07 -20.77 6.31
CA THR A 193 4.03 -21.59 6.94
C THR A 193 4.50 -23.02 7.14
N THR A 194 3.94 -23.70 8.14
CA THR A 194 4.07 -25.13 8.36
C THR A 194 2.86 -25.93 7.85
N ASP A 195 1.83 -25.25 7.37
CA ASP A 195 0.66 -25.88 6.76
C ASP A 195 1.02 -26.48 5.40
N ASN A 196 0.42 -27.61 5.06
CA ASN A 196 0.59 -28.24 3.75
C ASN A 196 -0.22 -27.50 2.69
N VAL A 197 0.15 -26.25 2.38
CA VAL A 197 -0.54 -25.37 1.45
C VAL A 197 0.40 -24.80 0.39
N VAL A 198 -0.21 -24.44 -0.75
CA VAL A 198 0.41 -23.75 -1.88
C VAL A 198 -0.52 -22.64 -2.35
N PHE A 199 0.02 -21.56 -2.92
CA PHE A 199 -0.74 -20.39 -3.29
C PHE A 199 -0.76 -20.20 -4.81
N PHE A 200 -1.95 -20.23 -5.40
CA PHE A 200 -2.13 -20.04 -6.83
C PHE A 200 -2.39 -18.57 -7.11
N THR A 201 -1.53 -17.97 -7.93
CA THR A 201 -1.58 -16.54 -8.26
C THR A 201 -1.60 -16.35 -9.77
N VAL A 202 -2.40 -15.38 -10.24
CA VAL A 202 -2.67 -15.18 -11.68
C VAL A 202 -2.58 -13.69 -12.00
N ASP A 203 -1.64 -13.32 -12.89
CA ASP A 203 -1.28 -11.96 -13.19
C ASP A 203 -1.93 -11.39 -14.46
N ASP A 204 -1.88 -10.08 -14.67
CA ASP A 204 -2.23 -9.24 -15.83
C ASP A 204 -3.72 -9.05 -16.09
N GLY A 205 -4.45 -10.12 -16.42
CA GLY A 205 -5.89 -10.03 -16.68
C GLY A 205 -6.28 -9.82 -18.16
N TRP A 206 -5.36 -9.94 -19.12
CA TRP A 206 -5.63 -9.62 -20.51
C TRP A 206 -6.58 -10.61 -21.20
N GLN A 207 -6.47 -11.90 -20.89
CA GLN A 207 -7.35 -12.91 -21.44
C GLN A 207 -8.27 -13.48 -20.37
N ARG A 208 -9.57 -13.41 -20.60
CA ARG A 208 -10.63 -13.80 -19.67
C ARG A 208 -11.43 -14.95 -20.27
N THR A 209 -10.93 -16.18 -20.06
CA THR A 209 -11.49 -17.38 -20.67
C THR A 209 -12.55 -18.00 -19.76
N PRO A 210 -13.73 -18.37 -20.29
CA PRO A 210 -14.74 -19.10 -19.54
C PRO A 210 -14.26 -20.46 -19.03
N GLU A 211 -13.26 -21.06 -19.69
CA GLU A 211 -12.62 -22.31 -19.30
C GLU A 211 -11.92 -22.19 -17.95
N ALA A 212 -11.11 -21.14 -17.77
CA ALA A 212 -10.42 -20.87 -16.51
C ALA A 212 -11.43 -20.58 -15.37
N GLU A 213 -12.46 -19.77 -15.64
CA GLU A 213 -13.51 -19.49 -14.66
C GLU A 213 -14.21 -20.79 -14.22
N ARG A 214 -14.64 -21.63 -15.19
CA ARG A 214 -15.27 -22.92 -14.88
C ARG A 214 -14.34 -23.85 -14.10
N PHE A 215 -13.05 -23.90 -14.45
CA PHE A 215 -12.08 -24.75 -13.78
C PHE A 215 -11.88 -24.33 -12.31
N ILE A 216 -11.70 -23.04 -12.06
CA ILE A 216 -11.57 -22.46 -10.71
C ILE A 216 -12.81 -22.81 -9.87
N ALA A 217 -14.00 -22.54 -10.40
CA ALA A 217 -15.27 -22.79 -9.69
C ALA A 217 -15.49 -24.29 -9.40
N ALA A 218 -15.29 -25.17 -10.41
CA ALA A 218 -15.52 -26.61 -10.30
C ALA A 218 -14.58 -27.27 -9.28
N ASN A 219 -13.34 -26.81 -9.18
CA ASN A 219 -12.35 -27.33 -8.25
C ASN A 219 -12.32 -26.57 -6.92
N ARG A 220 -13.14 -25.52 -6.75
CA ARG A 220 -13.14 -24.62 -5.59
C ARG A 220 -11.74 -24.12 -5.24
N LEU A 221 -11.02 -23.65 -6.25
CA LEU A 221 -9.63 -23.22 -6.09
C LEU A 221 -9.57 -21.80 -5.54
N PRO A 222 -9.00 -21.58 -4.34
CA PRO A 222 -8.60 -20.24 -3.93
C PRO A 222 -7.53 -19.73 -4.89
N VAL A 223 -7.76 -18.55 -5.49
CA VAL A 223 -6.80 -17.89 -6.38
C VAL A 223 -6.62 -16.45 -5.95
N THR A 224 -5.40 -15.94 -6.03
CA THR A 224 -5.13 -14.52 -5.89
C THR A 224 -4.88 -13.96 -7.29
N ALA A 225 -5.79 -13.12 -7.74
CA ALA A 225 -5.67 -12.43 -9.01
C ALA A 225 -4.93 -11.10 -8.81
N PHE A 226 -3.96 -10.82 -9.67
CA PHE A 226 -3.21 -9.57 -9.74
C PHE A 226 -3.46 -8.89 -11.11
N PRO A 227 -4.71 -8.45 -11.39
CA PRO A 227 -5.01 -7.83 -12.66
C PRO A 227 -4.52 -6.39 -12.68
N LEU A 228 -4.11 -5.93 -13.87
CA LEU A 228 -3.94 -4.51 -14.14
C LEU A 228 -5.31 -3.79 -14.13
N PRO A 229 -5.39 -2.51 -13.76
CA PRO A 229 -6.65 -1.78 -13.72
C PRO A 229 -7.40 -1.74 -15.05
N MET A 230 -6.71 -1.56 -16.18
CA MET A 230 -7.35 -1.48 -17.48
C MET A 230 -8.02 -2.79 -17.91
N PRO A 231 -7.34 -3.97 -17.94
CA PRO A 231 -8.02 -5.23 -18.22
C PRO A 231 -9.18 -5.54 -17.28
N SER A 232 -9.02 -5.25 -15.99
CA SER A 232 -10.06 -5.51 -15.00
C SER A 232 -11.25 -4.55 -15.12
N GLY A 233 -11.01 -3.33 -15.57
CA GLY A 233 -12.05 -2.31 -15.82
C GLY A 233 -12.96 -2.65 -17.00
N PHE A 234 -12.46 -3.36 -18.01
CA PHE A 234 -13.28 -3.82 -19.15
C PHE A 234 -14.30 -4.88 -18.77
N GLU A 235 -13.97 -5.77 -17.83
CA GLU A 235 -14.84 -6.87 -17.44
C GLU A 235 -14.69 -7.22 -15.94
N PRO A 236 -15.07 -6.29 -15.06
CA PRO A 236 -14.86 -6.47 -13.62
C PRO A 236 -15.62 -7.68 -13.05
N ASP A 237 -16.75 -8.06 -13.64
CA ASP A 237 -17.54 -9.18 -13.16
C ASP A 237 -16.87 -10.53 -13.41
N PHE A 238 -16.01 -10.65 -14.42
CA PHE A 238 -15.17 -11.85 -14.60
C PHE A 238 -14.26 -12.05 -13.38
N PHE A 239 -13.54 -11.01 -12.95
CA PHE A 239 -12.64 -11.11 -11.79
C PHE A 239 -13.39 -11.33 -10.48
N LYS A 240 -14.59 -10.78 -10.32
CA LYS A 240 -15.48 -11.09 -9.17
C LYS A 240 -15.87 -12.57 -9.15
N ARG A 241 -16.15 -13.18 -10.33
CA ARG A 241 -16.51 -14.60 -10.41
C ARG A 241 -15.33 -15.53 -10.17
N VAL A 242 -14.14 -15.25 -10.74
CA VAL A 242 -12.94 -16.08 -10.50
C VAL A 242 -12.43 -15.97 -9.07
N THR A 243 -12.70 -14.85 -8.39
CA THR A 243 -12.36 -14.67 -6.96
C THR A 243 -13.53 -14.91 -6.00
N ALA A 244 -14.63 -15.50 -6.47
CA ALA A 244 -15.77 -15.84 -5.61
C ALA A 244 -15.52 -17.04 -4.69
N VAL A 245 -14.51 -17.86 -4.94
CA VAL A 245 -14.12 -18.97 -4.08
C VAL A 245 -13.54 -18.41 -2.76
N PRO A 246 -13.99 -18.91 -1.59
CA PRO A 246 -13.42 -18.45 -0.30
C PRO A 246 -11.90 -18.55 -0.26
N GLY A 247 -11.25 -17.54 0.29
CA GLY A 247 -9.79 -17.38 0.30
C GLY A 247 -9.22 -16.72 -0.95
N SER A 248 -10.01 -16.55 -2.01
CA SER A 248 -9.58 -15.80 -3.20
C SER A 248 -9.63 -14.29 -2.97
N SER A 249 -8.80 -13.54 -3.71
CA SER A 249 -8.77 -12.08 -3.64
C SER A 249 -8.25 -11.45 -4.93
N VAL A 250 -8.58 -10.17 -5.13
CA VAL A 250 -7.94 -9.31 -6.13
C VAL A 250 -6.88 -8.48 -5.41
N GLN A 251 -5.66 -8.45 -5.95
CA GLN A 251 -4.52 -7.76 -5.37
C GLN A 251 -3.82 -6.88 -6.43
N ASN A 252 -2.77 -6.17 -6.06
CA ASN A 252 -2.16 -5.08 -6.83
C ASN A 252 -1.03 -5.58 -7.75
N HIS A 253 -1.05 -5.14 -9.02
CA HIS A 253 -0.01 -5.42 -10.02
C HIS A 253 0.50 -4.17 -10.76
N SER A 254 0.46 -3.00 -10.12
CA SER A 254 0.68 -1.68 -10.71
C SER A 254 -0.41 -1.26 -11.71
N VAL A 255 -0.29 -0.06 -12.28
CA VAL A 255 -1.21 0.44 -13.31
C VAL A 255 -0.79 0.00 -14.71
N SER A 256 0.49 0.20 -15.05
CA SER A 256 0.96 0.16 -16.43
C SER A 256 1.95 -0.97 -16.73
N HIS A 257 2.18 -1.86 -15.77
CA HIS A 257 3.09 -2.99 -15.93
C HIS A 257 4.54 -2.59 -16.30
N ARG A 258 5.01 -1.43 -15.81
CA ARG A 258 6.41 -1.01 -15.99
C ARG A 258 7.31 -1.75 -14.99
N ASP A 259 8.58 -1.92 -15.32
CA ASP A 259 9.59 -2.33 -14.32
C ASP A 259 9.79 -1.18 -13.33
N LEU A 260 9.16 -1.30 -12.16
CA LEU A 260 9.16 -0.25 -11.15
C LEU A 260 10.58 0.01 -10.59
N SER A 261 11.44 -1.00 -10.56
CA SER A 261 12.80 -0.86 -10.04
C SER A 261 13.66 0.13 -10.84
N THR A 262 13.23 0.49 -12.05
CA THR A 262 13.88 1.49 -12.91
C THR A 262 13.32 2.90 -12.74
N LEU A 263 12.26 3.08 -11.95
CA LEU A 263 11.55 4.35 -11.79
C LEU A 263 11.95 5.07 -10.51
N PRO A 264 11.84 6.41 -10.46
CA PRO A 264 11.93 7.16 -9.21
C PRO A 264 10.82 6.74 -8.23
N LEU A 265 11.06 6.87 -6.91
CA LEU A 265 10.10 6.56 -5.84
C LEU A 265 8.71 7.14 -6.09
N ALA A 266 8.61 8.40 -6.52
CA ALA A 266 7.33 9.07 -6.75
C ALA A 266 6.50 8.41 -7.86
N GLU A 267 7.14 7.96 -8.96
CA GLU A 267 6.46 7.23 -10.02
C GLU A 267 6.06 5.82 -9.58
N GLN A 268 6.93 5.10 -8.87
CA GLN A 268 6.59 3.81 -8.28
C GLN A 268 5.38 3.93 -7.34
N GLN A 269 5.34 4.99 -6.52
CA GLN A 269 4.22 5.24 -5.62
C GLN A 269 2.93 5.51 -6.41
N ALA A 270 2.96 6.31 -7.48
CA ALA A 270 1.78 6.53 -8.32
C ALA A 270 1.27 5.22 -8.94
N GLU A 271 2.15 4.39 -9.51
CA GLU A 271 1.82 3.08 -10.08
C GLU A 271 1.10 2.16 -9.07
N ILE A 272 1.57 2.13 -7.82
CA ILE A 272 1.01 1.25 -6.80
C ILE A 272 -0.26 1.85 -6.16
N CYS A 273 -0.26 3.15 -5.82
CA CYS A 273 -1.40 3.80 -5.18
C CYS A 273 -2.61 3.85 -6.10
N ASP A 274 -2.43 4.21 -7.37
CA ASP A 274 -3.55 4.31 -8.32
C ASP A 274 -4.15 2.94 -8.63
N ALA A 275 -3.33 1.88 -8.72
CA ALA A 275 -3.83 0.51 -8.88
C ALA A 275 -4.62 0.05 -7.64
N ARG A 276 -4.16 0.38 -6.42
CA ARG A 276 -4.90 0.13 -5.17
C ARG A 276 -6.26 0.82 -5.19
N ASP A 277 -6.28 2.10 -5.55
CA ASP A 277 -7.50 2.90 -5.55
C ASP A 277 -8.48 2.46 -6.65
N ALA A 278 -7.97 2.05 -7.81
CA ALA A 278 -8.77 1.43 -8.86
C ALA A 278 -9.41 0.13 -8.37
N ALA A 279 -8.65 -0.76 -7.74
CA ALA A 279 -9.17 -2.00 -7.16
C ALA A 279 -10.23 -1.73 -6.08
N ALA A 280 -9.99 -0.76 -5.19
CA ALA A 280 -10.94 -0.39 -4.15
C ALA A 280 -12.27 0.12 -4.73
N ARG A 281 -12.24 0.92 -5.82
CA ARG A 281 -13.45 1.39 -6.51
C ARG A 281 -14.25 0.26 -7.15
N VAL A 282 -13.56 -0.74 -7.74
CA VAL A 282 -14.19 -1.83 -8.51
C VAL A 282 -14.64 -2.97 -7.59
N TYR A 283 -13.85 -3.33 -6.59
CA TYR A 283 -14.05 -4.52 -5.76
C TYR A 283 -14.46 -4.20 -4.31
N GLY A 284 -14.50 -2.91 -3.92
CA GLY A 284 -14.96 -2.45 -2.60
C GLY A 284 -13.93 -2.63 -1.48
N THR A 285 -12.75 -3.19 -1.75
CA THR A 285 -11.68 -3.38 -0.77
C THR A 285 -10.33 -2.94 -1.33
N PRO A 286 -9.51 -2.21 -0.57
CA PRO A 286 -8.17 -1.88 -0.99
C PRO A 286 -7.27 -3.13 -0.98
N THR A 287 -6.30 -3.16 -1.87
CA THR A 287 -5.30 -4.23 -1.94
C THR A 287 -4.26 -4.07 -0.83
N THR A 288 -3.82 -5.18 -0.24
CA THR A 288 -2.82 -5.22 0.83
C THR A 288 -1.52 -5.93 0.42
N VAL A 289 -1.56 -6.63 -0.70
CA VAL A 289 -0.43 -7.34 -1.30
C VAL A 289 -0.15 -6.76 -2.68
N PHE A 290 1.11 -6.58 -3.00
CA PHE A 290 1.58 -6.11 -4.30
C PHE A 290 2.48 -7.16 -4.95
N ARG A 291 2.23 -7.46 -6.22
CA ARG A 291 3.17 -8.18 -7.07
C ARG A 291 3.82 -7.21 -8.05
N PRO A 292 5.15 -7.00 -7.97
CA PRO A 292 5.82 -6.14 -8.93
C PRO A 292 5.88 -6.80 -10.32
N PRO A 293 5.60 -6.04 -11.39
CA PRO A 293 5.86 -6.49 -12.75
C PRO A 293 7.28 -7.04 -12.90
N TYR A 294 7.43 -8.10 -13.70
CA TYR A 294 8.71 -8.80 -13.92
C TYR A 294 9.34 -9.36 -12.64
N LEU A 295 8.62 -9.38 -11.51
CA LEU A 295 9.10 -9.70 -10.16
C LEU A 295 10.25 -8.77 -9.70
N ALA A 296 10.42 -7.62 -10.36
CA ALA A 296 11.50 -6.66 -10.13
C ALA A 296 11.09 -5.61 -9.08
N TRP A 297 11.93 -5.44 -8.06
CA TRP A 297 11.72 -4.46 -7.00
C TRP A 297 13.04 -3.99 -6.39
N ASN A 298 13.00 -2.84 -5.71
CA ASN A 298 14.12 -2.26 -4.96
C ASN A 298 13.62 -1.65 -3.63
N ALA A 299 14.49 -0.96 -2.89
CA ALA A 299 14.12 -0.33 -1.62
C ALA A 299 13.01 0.73 -1.80
N ASP A 300 13.03 1.48 -2.89
CA ASP A 300 11.99 2.47 -3.21
C ASP A 300 10.64 1.79 -3.49
N THR A 301 10.63 0.61 -4.10
CA THR A 301 9.40 -0.18 -4.30
C THR A 301 8.76 -0.57 -2.97
N LEU A 302 9.56 -0.97 -1.98
CA LEU A 302 9.06 -1.34 -0.65
C LEU A 302 8.49 -0.12 0.08
N GLN A 303 9.15 1.03 -0.04
CA GLN A 303 8.66 2.27 0.55
C GLN A 303 7.42 2.79 -0.16
N ALA A 304 7.38 2.77 -1.50
CA ALA A 304 6.21 3.12 -2.30
C ALA A 304 4.99 2.25 -1.93
N ALA A 305 5.18 0.93 -1.80
CA ALA A 305 4.13 0.01 -1.37
C ALA A 305 3.59 0.38 0.01
N ALA A 306 4.47 0.64 0.98
CA ALA A 306 4.08 1.06 2.33
C ALA A 306 3.32 2.40 2.33
N ASN A 307 3.78 3.39 1.56
CA ASN A 307 3.11 4.67 1.40
C ASN A 307 1.71 4.53 0.79
N CYS A 308 1.47 3.45 0.03
CA CYS A 308 0.16 3.10 -0.51
C CYS A 308 -0.65 2.15 0.41
N GLY A 309 -0.21 1.88 1.64
CA GLY A 309 -0.90 0.97 2.57
C GLY A 309 -0.79 -0.51 2.21
N VAL A 310 0.06 -0.85 1.25
CA VAL A 310 0.40 -2.22 0.90
C VAL A 310 1.49 -2.72 1.85
N ARG A 311 1.27 -3.85 2.50
CA ARG A 311 2.17 -4.36 3.55
C ARG A 311 3.17 -5.37 3.05
N THR A 312 2.81 -6.13 2.00
CA THR A 312 3.62 -7.23 1.48
C THR A 312 3.84 -7.09 -0.01
N VAL A 313 5.10 -7.18 -0.41
CA VAL A 313 5.53 -7.34 -1.81
C VAL A 313 5.83 -8.82 -2.02
N VAL A 314 5.06 -9.50 -2.89
CA VAL A 314 5.21 -10.93 -3.14
C VAL A 314 5.69 -11.19 -4.56
N THR A 315 6.73 -12.01 -4.67
CA THR A 315 7.16 -12.58 -5.96
C THR A 315 6.65 -14.02 -6.10
N ALA A 316 7.42 -14.97 -6.56
CA ALA A 316 7.00 -16.34 -6.75
C ALA A 316 8.15 -17.32 -6.46
N THR A 317 7.83 -18.62 -6.36
CA THR A 317 8.78 -19.73 -6.26
C THR A 317 8.67 -20.72 -7.41
N ALA A 318 7.58 -20.61 -8.19
CA ALA A 318 7.34 -21.47 -9.33
C ALA A 318 6.55 -20.73 -10.40
N ASP A 319 6.74 -21.10 -11.67
CA ASP A 319 6.01 -20.57 -12.81
C ASP A 319 5.38 -21.71 -13.62
N PHE A 320 4.05 -21.67 -13.74
CA PHE A 320 3.25 -22.64 -14.47
C PHE A 320 2.53 -22.00 -15.67
N SER A 321 2.98 -20.83 -16.13
CA SER A 321 2.40 -20.14 -17.28
C SER A 321 2.76 -20.79 -18.62
N TRP A 322 1.87 -20.66 -19.59
CA TRP A 322 2.08 -21.05 -21.02
C TRP A 322 2.61 -22.48 -21.19
N GLY A 323 2.13 -23.41 -20.40
CA GLY A 323 2.57 -24.82 -20.48
C GLY A 323 3.83 -25.11 -19.67
N ALA A 324 4.48 -24.13 -19.05
CA ALA A 324 5.60 -24.36 -18.17
C ALA A 324 5.20 -25.09 -16.86
N SER A 325 6.17 -25.68 -16.19
CA SER A 325 6.04 -26.28 -14.86
C SER A 325 7.39 -26.16 -14.17
N ASN A 326 7.85 -24.93 -13.99
CA ASN A 326 9.17 -24.59 -13.44
C ASN A 326 9.05 -24.32 -11.95
N VAL A 327 9.63 -25.16 -11.11
CA VAL A 327 9.80 -24.93 -9.68
C VAL A 327 11.25 -24.46 -9.47
N TRP A 328 11.43 -23.21 -9.06
CA TRP A 328 12.75 -22.56 -9.12
C TRP A 328 13.75 -23.07 -8.09
N HIS A 329 13.29 -23.59 -6.95
CA HIS A 329 14.17 -24.25 -5.99
C HIS A 329 14.51 -25.71 -6.36
N GLY A 330 13.96 -26.22 -7.49
CA GLY A 330 14.11 -27.62 -7.93
C GLY A 330 13.18 -28.58 -7.19
N GLY A 331 12.89 -29.73 -7.82
CA GLY A 331 12.04 -30.76 -7.24
C GLY A 331 10.53 -30.43 -7.26
N PRO A 332 9.74 -31.10 -6.40
CA PRO A 332 8.30 -30.90 -6.30
C PRO A 332 7.97 -29.59 -5.59
N LEU A 333 6.73 -29.12 -5.73
CA LEU A 333 6.21 -28.01 -4.91
C LEU A 333 6.31 -28.30 -3.42
N GLN A 334 6.54 -27.27 -2.62
CA GLN A 334 6.68 -27.32 -1.17
C GLN A 334 5.64 -26.44 -0.47
N ALA A 335 5.45 -26.68 0.83
CA ALA A 335 4.59 -25.85 1.66
C ALA A 335 5.07 -24.39 1.61
N GLY A 336 4.12 -23.46 1.39
CA GLY A 336 4.43 -22.04 1.27
C GLY A 336 4.77 -21.57 -0.14
N ASP A 337 4.89 -22.46 -1.14
CA ASP A 337 5.18 -22.04 -2.51
C ASP A 337 4.10 -21.12 -3.08
N VAL A 338 4.55 -20.08 -3.77
CA VAL A 338 3.73 -19.15 -4.53
C VAL A 338 3.89 -19.46 -6.02
N VAL A 339 2.83 -19.96 -6.63
CA VAL A 339 2.81 -20.39 -8.04
C VAL A 339 2.30 -19.25 -8.90
N LEU A 340 3.16 -18.75 -9.77
CA LEU A 340 2.87 -17.75 -10.78
C LEU A 340 2.18 -18.38 -11.98
N MET A 341 1.10 -17.78 -12.43
CA MET A 341 0.42 -18.01 -13.69
C MET A 341 -0.05 -16.66 -14.26
N HIS A 342 -0.54 -16.65 -15.49
CA HIS A 342 -1.08 -15.44 -16.12
C HIS A 342 -2.46 -15.70 -16.71
N PHE A 343 -3.30 -14.66 -16.78
CA PHE A 343 -4.58 -14.73 -17.49
C PHE A 343 -4.33 -14.80 -19.00
N THR A 344 -4.19 -16.03 -19.49
CA THR A 344 -3.93 -16.41 -20.89
C THR A 344 -5.00 -17.38 -21.38
N ASP A 345 -4.97 -17.74 -22.66
CA ASP A 345 -5.80 -18.79 -23.24
C ASP A 345 -5.48 -20.18 -22.70
N THR A 346 -4.29 -20.39 -22.15
CA THR A 346 -3.85 -21.66 -21.54
C THR A 346 -4.13 -21.77 -20.05
N LEU A 347 -4.68 -20.75 -19.40
CA LEU A 347 -4.79 -20.68 -17.92
C LEU A 347 -5.51 -21.89 -17.31
N ALA A 348 -6.55 -22.42 -17.96
CA ALA A 348 -7.25 -23.60 -17.44
C ALA A 348 -6.33 -24.83 -17.37
N ASP A 349 -5.50 -25.05 -18.40
CA ASP A 349 -4.53 -26.12 -18.44
C ASP A 349 -3.36 -25.88 -17.48
N ASP A 350 -2.93 -24.62 -17.33
CA ASP A 350 -1.89 -24.22 -16.38
C ASP A 350 -2.34 -24.51 -14.94
N LEU A 351 -3.58 -24.13 -14.59
CA LEU A 351 -4.20 -24.45 -13.30
C LEU A 351 -4.32 -25.96 -13.07
N GLN A 352 -4.69 -26.74 -14.10
CA GLN A 352 -4.77 -28.18 -13.99
C GLN A 352 -3.40 -28.81 -13.69
N ARG A 353 -2.33 -28.34 -14.36
CA ARG A 353 -0.96 -28.81 -14.09
C ARG A 353 -0.50 -28.44 -12.70
N ALA A 354 -0.70 -27.18 -12.28
CA ALA A 354 -0.34 -26.71 -10.94
C ALA A 354 -1.09 -27.50 -9.84
N LEU A 355 -2.39 -27.73 -10.02
CA LEU A 355 -3.20 -28.52 -9.07
C LEU A 355 -2.74 -29.97 -8.99
N THR A 356 -2.36 -30.57 -10.12
CA THR A 356 -1.83 -31.93 -10.19
C THR A 356 -0.49 -32.02 -9.45
N ALA A 357 0.41 -31.06 -9.68
CA ALA A 357 1.70 -30.98 -9.00
C ALA A 357 1.55 -30.78 -7.47
N ALA A 358 0.64 -29.90 -7.06
CA ALA A 358 0.34 -29.66 -5.65
C ALA A 358 -0.18 -30.94 -4.97
N ARG A 359 -1.16 -31.63 -5.58
CA ARG A 359 -1.70 -32.89 -5.05
C ARG A 359 -0.63 -34.00 -4.95
N ALA A 360 0.24 -34.11 -5.96
CA ALA A 360 1.35 -35.07 -5.95
C ALA A 360 2.35 -34.78 -4.81
N ALA A 361 2.49 -33.53 -4.42
CA ALA A 361 3.31 -33.11 -3.26
C ALA A 361 2.57 -33.16 -1.92
N GLY A 362 1.30 -33.59 -1.88
CA GLY A 362 0.49 -33.63 -0.65
C GLY A 362 0.02 -32.25 -0.19
N LEU A 363 0.00 -31.26 -1.08
CA LEU A 363 -0.38 -29.88 -0.79
C LEU A 363 -1.80 -29.57 -1.26
N ARG A 364 -2.45 -28.60 -0.59
CA ARG A 364 -3.73 -28.04 -1.03
C ARG A 364 -3.57 -26.54 -1.37
N PRO A 365 -4.28 -26.04 -2.39
CA PRO A 365 -4.36 -24.60 -2.61
C PRO A 365 -5.01 -23.87 -1.42
N ALA A 366 -4.52 -22.66 -1.09
CA ALA A 366 -5.04 -21.81 -0.03
C ALA A 366 -5.04 -20.32 -0.48
N GLY A 367 -5.78 -19.50 0.24
CA GLY A 367 -5.85 -18.06 0.00
C GLY A 367 -4.57 -17.35 0.46
N LEU A 368 -3.91 -16.64 -0.44
CA LEU A 368 -2.65 -15.95 -0.15
C LEU A 368 -2.81 -14.91 0.98
N THR A 369 -3.88 -14.13 0.93
CA THR A 369 -4.16 -13.06 1.92
C THR A 369 -4.62 -13.58 3.28
N GLU A 370 -4.90 -14.88 3.42
CA GLU A 370 -5.15 -15.50 4.73
C GLU A 370 -3.85 -15.73 5.51
N TYR A 371 -2.69 -15.71 4.82
CA TYR A 371 -1.36 -15.95 5.36
C TYR A 371 -0.44 -14.73 5.31
N LEU A 372 -0.67 -13.80 4.37
CA LEU A 372 0.08 -12.54 4.24
C LEU A 372 -0.82 -11.36 4.64
N HIS A 373 -0.47 -10.70 5.75
CA HIS A 373 -1.26 -9.61 6.35
C HIS A 373 -0.54 -8.26 6.26
#